data_45e62a03f053c8640d5b008c132d6652
#
_entry.id   45e62a03f053c8640d5b008c132d6652
#
_cell.length_a   1.000
_cell.length_b   1.000
_cell.length_c   1.000
_cell.angle_alpha   90.00
_cell.angle_beta   90.00
_cell.angle_gamma   90.00
#
_symmetry.space_group_name_H-M   'P 1'
#
loop_
_entity.id
_entity.type
_entity.pdbx_description
1 polymer ?
#
loop_
_entity_poly.entity_id
_entity_poly.type
_entity_poly.pdbx_seq_one_letter_code
_entity_poly.pdbx_strand_id
1 'polypeptide(L)'
;MSEDKKKKQPNVPVNILHWGPFVLHFKISENFHKLLLEGAKQARIADRDYRTRLAGHIREEYAYNDLNTYTPYVAGMMRAYEQALREWRNSGKEEPYNKYFLKSMWVNYQKQNEFNPPHNHSDKYSFVTYLSIPEELKEENKNCVSTSTGPGSIMFTYGDGPKEYITYQSYFPEERDIFIFPASLTHYVCPFKSNCERVSVSGNILTDLPLHAAPPDMSISVVDGYGEKPSKIKT
;
A
#
# COMPACT_ATOMS: atom_id res chain seq x y z
N MET A 1 13.02 -28.28 32.54
CA MET A 1 12.31 -27.02 32.31
C MET A 1 13.06 -26.30 31.21
N SER A 2 12.56 -26.38 29.97
CA SER A 2 13.17 -25.72 28.80
C SER A 2 12.57 -24.32 28.70
N GLU A 3 13.42 -23.33 28.86
CA GLU A 3 13.05 -21.95 28.58
C GLU A 3 12.80 -21.77 27.06
N ASP A 4 11.55 -21.60 26.70
CA ASP A 4 11.14 -21.19 25.36
C ASP A 4 11.71 -19.80 25.09
N LYS A 5 12.81 -19.76 24.35
CA LYS A 5 13.35 -18.52 23.78
C LYS A 5 12.33 -17.98 22.75
N LYS A 6 11.44 -17.10 23.19
CA LYS A 6 10.61 -16.29 22.29
C LYS A 6 11.55 -15.61 21.27
N LYS A 7 11.52 -16.06 20.03
CA LYS A 7 12.21 -15.39 18.93
C LYS A 7 11.70 -13.94 18.86
N LYS A 8 12.56 -12.99 19.23
CA LYS A 8 12.29 -11.56 19.01
C LYS A 8 12.05 -11.38 17.51
N GLN A 9 10.87 -10.89 17.14
CA GLN A 9 10.62 -10.47 15.76
C GLN A 9 11.63 -9.37 15.40
N PRO A 10 12.15 -9.36 14.16
CA PRO A 10 13.09 -8.31 13.74
C PRO A 10 12.39 -6.96 13.86
N ASN A 11 13.06 -6.03 14.51
CA ASN A 11 12.58 -4.66 14.66
C ASN A 11 12.73 -3.97 13.29
N VAL A 12 11.65 -3.91 12.52
CA VAL A 12 11.63 -3.21 11.23
C VAL A 12 11.60 -1.70 11.53
N PRO A 13 12.58 -0.91 11.04
CA PRO A 13 12.53 0.53 11.22
C PRO A 13 11.33 1.11 10.49
N VAL A 14 10.47 1.84 11.21
CA VAL A 14 9.29 2.52 10.66
C VAL A 14 9.48 4.03 10.73
N ASN A 15 9.12 4.73 9.65
CA ASN A 15 9.05 6.18 9.64
C ASN A 15 7.58 6.60 9.75
N ILE A 16 7.26 7.39 10.78
CA ILE A 16 5.92 7.95 10.98
C ILE A 16 5.88 9.29 10.26
N LEU A 17 5.08 9.35 9.20
CA LEU A 17 4.90 10.54 8.39
C LEU A 17 3.53 11.16 8.74
N HIS A 18 3.57 12.28 9.46
CA HIS A 18 2.36 12.92 9.95
C HIS A 18 2.36 14.43 9.68
N TRP A 19 1.28 14.90 9.06
CA TRP A 19 1.00 16.32 8.85
C TRP A 19 -0.50 16.65 9.03
N GLY A 20 -1.33 15.65 9.22
CA GLY A 20 -2.77 15.64 9.36
C GLY A 20 -3.26 14.22 9.33
N PRO A 21 -3.41 13.57 8.17
CA PRO A 21 -3.64 12.12 8.08
C PRO A 21 -2.42 11.35 8.56
N PHE A 22 -2.66 10.19 9.16
CA PHE A 22 -1.57 9.29 9.55
C PHE A 22 -1.17 8.41 8.36
N VAL A 23 0.08 8.51 7.93
CA VAL A 23 0.68 7.66 6.90
C VAL A 23 1.87 6.96 7.51
N LEU A 24 1.89 5.63 7.44
CA LEU A 24 3.02 4.82 7.87
C LEU A 24 3.91 4.48 6.67
N HIS A 25 5.21 4.69 6.81
CA HIS A 25 6.21 4.36 5.80
C HIS A 25 7.31 3.49 6.39
N PHE A 26 7.65 2.40 5.69
CA PHE A 26 8.79 1.53 6.02
C PHE A 26 9.19 0.69 4.80
N LYS A 27 10.25 -0.12 4.93
CA LYS A 27 10.66 -1.06 3.88
C LYS A 27 10.13 -2.46 4.16
N ILE A 28 9.46 -3.07 3.18
CA ILE A 28 9.05 -4.48 3.27
C ILE A 28 10.27 -5.41 3.27
N SER A 29 10.09 -6.61 3.84
CA SER A 29 11.14 -7.62 3.84
C SER A 29 11.49 -8.11 2.43
N GLU A 30 12.71 -8.58 2.23
CA GLU A 30 13.13 -9.15 0.95
C GLU A 30 12.30 -10.36 0.52
N ASN A 31 11.89 -11.19 1.48
CA ASN A 31 11.06 -12.35 1.18
C ASN A 31 9.68 -11.93 0.67
N PHE A 32 9.09 -10.91 1.27
CA PHE A 32 7.80 -10.40 0.80
C PHE A 32 7.94 -9.71 -0.55
N HIS A 33 9.01 -8.95 -0.77
CA HIS A 33 9.31 -8.33 -2.06
C HIS A 33 9.43 -9.39 -3.18
N LYS A 34 10.19 -10.48 -2.97
CA LYS A 34 10.31 -11.58 -3.93
C LYS A 34 8.97 -12.25 -4.23
N LEU A 35 8.14 -12.46 -3.20
CA LEU A 35 6.81 -13.02 -3.34
C LEU A 35 5.90 -12.12 -4.18
N LEU A 36 5.95 -10.82 -3.95
CA LEU A 36 5.19 -9.83 -4.73
C LEU A 36 5.66 -9.77 -6.18
N LEU A 37 6.98 -9.81 -6.44
CA LEU A 37 7.52 -9.84 -7.80
C LEU A 37 7.04 -11.05 -8.58
N GLU A 38 7.03 -12.22 -7.96
CA GLU A 38 6.54 -13.44 -8.61
C GLU A 38 5.04 -13.33 -8.90
N GLY A 39 4.24 -12.89 -7.94
CA GLY A 39 2.81 -12.67 -8.14
C GLY A 39 2.50 -11.63 -9.23
N ALA A 40 3.29 -10.56 -9.33
CA ALA A 40 3.19 -9.54 -10.38
C ALA A 40 3.42 -10.15 -11.77
N LYS A 41 4.49 -10.95 -11.94
CA LYS A 41 4.77 -11.65 -13.20
C LYS A 41 3.64 -12.59 -13.59
N GLN A 42 3.14 -13.37 -12.64
CA GLN A 42 2.02 -14.29 -12.88
C GLN A 42 0.72 -13.56 -13.26
N ALA A 43 0.44 -12.42 -12.62
CA ALA A 43 -0.72 -11.58 -12.95
C ALA A 43 -0.63 -11.05 -14.39
N ARG A 44 0.56 -10.58 -14.82
CA ARG A 44 0.82 -10.09 -16.18
C ARG A 44 0.72 -11.21 -17.23
N ILE A 45 1.34 -12.36 -16.98
CA ILE A 45 1.29 -13.52 -17.90
C ILE A 45 -0.15 -14.02 -18.09
N ALA A 46 -0.93 -14.03 -17.01
CA ALA A 46 -2.33 -14.47 -17.05
C ALA A 46 -3.30 -13.41 -17.58
N ASP A 47 -2.79 -12.23 -17.95
CA ASP A 47 -3.54 -11.07 -18.47
C ASP A 47 -4.79 -10.73 -17.65
N ARG A 48 -4.62 -10.66 -16.31
CA ARG A 48 -5.72 -10.35 -15.40
C ARG A 48 -5.98 -8.85 -15.36
N ASP A 49 -6.41 -8.30 -16.47
CA ASP A 49 -6.65 -6.86 -16.64
C ASP A 49 -7.54 -6.29 -15.53
N TYR A 50 -7.04 -5.28 -14.82
CA TYR A 50 -7.73 -4.64 -13.71
C TYR A 50 -8.02 -3.16 -13.95
N ARG A 51 -7.62 -2.61 -15.09
CA ARG A 51 -7.71 -1.16 -15.46
C ARG A 51 -9.10 -0.58 -15.31
N THR A 52 -10.14 -1.34 -15.63
CA THR A 52 -11.54 -0.88 -15.54
C THR A 52 -12.01 -0.60 -14.11
N ARG A 53 -11.22 -0.99 -13.12
CA ARG A 53 -11.49 -0.81 -11.68
C ARG A 53 -10.61 0.27 -11.05
N LEU A 54 -9.70 0.88 -11.81
CA LEU A 54 -8.68 1.78 -11.32
C LEU A 54 -8.81 3.16 -11.98
N ALA A 55 -8.28 4.18 -11.29
CA ALA A 55 -8.26 5.55 -11.78
C ALA A 55 -7.06 5.83 -12.71
N GLY A 56 -6.10 4.92 -12.77
CA GLY A 56 -4.83 5.11 -13.47
C GLY A 56 -4.99 5.31 -14.98
N HIS A 57 -4.15 6.19 -15.55
CA HIS A 57 -3.90 6.26 -16.98
C HIS A 57 -2.66 5.43 -17.30
N ILE A 58 -2.70 4.14 -16.90
CA ILE A 58 -1.65 3.15 -17.03
C ILE A 58 -2.16 2.01 -17.90
N ARG A 59 -1.37 1.62 -18.90
CA ARG A 59 -1.79 0.61 -19.89
C ARG A 59 -1.71 -0.82 -19.37
N GLU A 60 -0.90 -1.06 -18.35
CA GLU A 60 -0.68 -2.40 -17.81
C GLU A 60 -0.90 -2.41 -16.29
N GLU A 61 -2.10 -2.78 -15.88
CA GLU A 61 -2.52 -2.96 -14.48
C GLU A 61 -3.24 -4.29 -14.34
N TYR A 62 -2.72 -5.18 -13.48
CA TYR A 62 -3.20 -6.55 -13.37
C TYR A 62 -3.55 -6.94 -11.93
N ALA A 63 -4.67 -7.63 -11.75
CA ALA A 63 -5.09 -8.14 -10.44
C ALA A 63 -4.22 -9.33 -10.00
N TYR A 64 -3.85 -9.32 -8.72
CA TYR A 64 -3.27 -10.50 -8.08
C TYR A 64 -4.32 -11.59 -7.92
N ASN A 65 -3.86 -12.83 -8.01
CA ASN A 65 -4.63 -14.01 -7.66
C ASN A 65 -4.31 -14.45 -6.23
N ASP A 66 -5.17 -15.28 -5.65
CA ASP A 66 -4.95 -15.91 -4.35
C ASP A 66 -4.43 -14.95 -3.27
N LEU A 67 -5.29 -14.01 -2.88
CA LEU A 67 -4.96 -13.02 -1.84
C LEU A 67 -4.61 -13.67 -0.49
N ASN A 68 -4.99 -14.93 -0.27
CA ASN A 68 -4.65 -15.68 0.94
C ASN A 68 -3.14 -15.81 1.15
N THR A 69 -2.38 -15.95 0.06
CA THR A 69 -0.91 -16.03 0.09
C THR A 69 -0.28 -14.79 0.70
N TYR A 70 -0.88 -13.62 0.52
CA TYR A 70 -0.35 -12.32 0.97
C TYR A 70 -0.89 -11.90 2.35
N THR A 71 -1.97 -12.51 2.78
CA THR A 71 -2.67 -12.23 4.03
C THR A 71 -1.77 -12.17 5.27
N PRO A 72 -0.84 -13.10 5.53
CA PRO A 72 0.02 -13.02 6.72
C PRO A 72 0.92 -11.78 6.76
N TYR A 73 1.38 -11.32 5.60
CA TYR A 73 2.20 -10.11 5.48
C TYR A 73 1.37 -8.85 5.72
N VAL A 74 0.17 -8.79 5.12
CA VAL A 74 -0.77 -7.69 5.33
C VAL A 74 -1.17 -7.58 6.80
N ALA A 75 -1.41 -8.70 7.49
CA ALA A 75 -1.67 -8.72 8.92
C ALA A 75 -0.52 -8.10 9.73
N GLY A 76 0.73 -8.48 9.39
CA GLY A 76 1.92 -7.90 10.00
C GLY A 76 2.03 -6.39 9.81
N MET A 77 1.77 -5.93 8.59
CA MET A 77 1.79 -4.51 8.23
C MET A 77 0.72 -3.72 8.98
N MET A 78 -0.50 -4.26 9.10
CA MET A 78 -1.58 -3.59 9.82
C MET A 78 -1.34 -3.53 11.33
N ARG A 79 -0.72 -4.54 11.92
CA ARG A 79 -0.26 -4.47 13.32
C ARG A 79 0.75 -3.35 13.53
N ALA A 80 1.72 -3.21 12.61
CA ALA A 80 2.70 -2.12 12.69
C ALA A 80 2.01 -0.75 12.55
N TYR A 81 1.03 -0.62 11.64
CA TYR A 81 0.24 0.59 11.47
C TYR A 81 -0.52 0.97 12.74
N GLU A 82 -1.23 0.02 13.35
CA GLU A 82 -1.98 0.26 14.59
C GLU A 82 -1.09 0.62 15.76
N GLN A 83 0.02 -0.10 15.92
CA GLN A 83 0.96 0.19 17.00
C GLN A 83 1.50 1.62 16.85
N ALA A 84 1.96 2.00 15.66
CA ALA A 84 2.48 3.33 15.38
C ALA A 84 1.41 4.43 15.58
N LEU A 85 0.17 4.17 15.15
CA LEU A 85 -0.95 5.09 15.34
C LEU A 85 -1.28 5.31 16.83
N ARG A 86 -1.24 4.24 17.65
CA ARG A 86 -1.43 4.33 19.09
C ARG A 86 -0.32 5.12 19.78
N GLU A 87 0.92 4.82 19.45
CA GLU A 87 2.09 5.54 19.98
C GLU A 87 1.99 7.04 19.64
N TRP A 88 1.66 7.34 18.40
CA TRP A 88 1.50 8.72 17.95
C TRP A 88 0.35 9.46 18.68
N ARG A 89 -0.82 8.83 18.82
CA ARG A 89 -1.98 9.44 19.49
C ARG A 89 -1.84 9.51 21.01
N ASN A 90 -0.85 8.84 21.59
CA ASN A 90 -0.70 8.68 23.04
C ASN A 90 -2.01 8.16 23.70
N SER A 91 -2.80 7.39 22.96
CA SER A 91 -4.12 6.90 23.33
C SER A 91 -4.06 5.43 23.71
N GLY A 92 -3.89 5.14 24.99
CA GLY A 92 -3.94 3.78 25.51
C GLY A 92 -5.33 3.14 25.49
N LYS A 93 -6.32 3.67 24.77
CA LYS A 93 -7.74 3.31 24.91
C LYS A 93 -8.51 2.94 23.66
N GLU A 94 -7.95 3.08 22.45
CA GLU A 94 -8.65 2.57 21.26
C GLU A 94 -8.38 1.06 21.14
N GLU A 95 -9.45 0.27 21.21
CA GLU A 95 -9.39 -1.15 20.89
C GLU A 95 -8.86 -1.33 19.46
N PRO A 96 -7.86 -2.20 19.24
CA PRO A 96 -7.40 -2.46 17.90
C PRO A 96 -8.51 -3.10 17.07
N TYR A 97 -8.52 -2.85 15.77
CA TYR A 97 -9.32 -3.65 14.86
C TYR A 97 -8.82 -5.10 14.94
N ASN A 98 -9.69 -6.02 15.32
CA ASN A 98 -9.31 -7.42 15.50
C ASN A 98 -9.21 -8.17 14.17
N LYS A 99 -9.83 -7.66 13.12
CA LYS A 99 -9.93 -8.34 11.82
C LYS A 99 -9.66 -7.38 10.66
N TYR A 100 -8.82 -7.82 9.73
CA TYR A 100 -8.52 -7.13 8.48
C TYR A 100 -8.84 -8.04 7.31
N PHE A 101 -9.38 -7.45 6.24
CA PHE A 101 -9.73 -8.14 5.01
C PHE A 101 -8.95 -7.51 3.87
N LEU A 102 -8.04 -8.27 3.25
CA LEU A 102 -7.41 -7.85 2.00
C LEU A 102 -8.43 -7.98 0.88
N LYS A 103 -9.08 -6.88 0.52
CA LYS A 103 -10.17 -6.84 -0.45
C LYS A 103 -9.69 -6.99 -1.89
N SER A 104 -8.62 -6.29 -2.23
CA SER A 104 -8.05 -6.25 -3.56
C SER A 104 -6.57 -5.96 -3.52
N MET A 105 -5.83 -6.49 -4.50
CA MET A 105 -4.43 -6.19 -4.72
C MET A 105 -4.11 -6.28 -6.20
N TRP A 106 -3.35 -5.31 -6.70
CA TRP A 106 -2.99 -5.21 -8.12
C TRP A 106 -1.58 -4.66 -8.29
N VAL A 107 -0.96 -4.99 -9.43
CA VAL A 107 0.31 -4.45 -9.87
C VAL A 107 0.11 -3.42 -10.97
N ASN A 108 0.89 -2.33 -10.91
CA ASN A 108 0.98 -1.29 -11.91
C ASN A 108 2.36 -1.34 -12.58
N TYR A 109 2.41 -1.52 -13.89
CA TYR A 109 3.60 -1.41 -14.73
C TYR A 109 3.57 -0.06 -15.44
N GLN A 110 3.90 1.00 -14.70
CA GLN A 110 3.85 2.38 -15.21
C GLN A 110 5.03 2.65 -16.14
N LYS A 111 4.73 3.16 -17.32
CA LYS A 111 5.69 3.56 -18.34
C LYS A 111 5.72 5.08 -18.55
N GLN A 112 6.56 5.51 -19.46
CA GLN A 112 6.72 6.90 -19.86
C GLN A 112 5.36 7.60 -20.10
N ASN A 113 5.19 8.81 -19.53
CA ASN A 113 3.99 9.67 -19.64
C ASN A 113 2.70 9.09 -19.02
N GLU A 114 2.75 7.93 -18.39
CA GLU A 114 1.64 7.37 -17.66
C GLU A 114 1.58 7.93 -16.24
N PHE A 115 0.39 8.00 -15.65
CA PHE A 115 0.18 8.59 -14.34
C PHE A 115 -1.08 8.05 -13.67
N ASN A 116 -1.15 8.24 -12.35
CA ASN A 116 -2.39 8.09 -11.60
C ASN A 116 -2.92 9.49 -11.24
N PRO A 117 -4.12 9.88 -11.70
CA PRO A 117 -4.72 11.15 -11.32
C PRO A 117 -5.07 11.21 -9.83
N PRO A 118 -5.35 12.39 -9.25
CA PRO A 118 -5.85 12.50 -7.89
C PRO A 118 -7.10 11.65 -7.69
N HIS A 119 -7.04 10.73 -6.73
CA HIS A 119 -8.14 9.82 -6.40
C HIS A 119 -8.04 9.35 -4.95
N ASN A 120 -9.10 8.70 -4.48
CA ASN A 120 -9.18 8.02 -3.20
C ASN A 120 -9.98 6.72 -3.36
N HIS A 121 -10.08 5.95 -2.28
CA HIS A 121 -10.83 4.70 -2.25
C HIS A 121 -11.90 4.75 -1.15
N SER A 122 -12.95 3.98 -1.32
CA SER A 122 -14.04 3.84 -0.34
C SER A 122 -13.76 2.85 0.79
N ASP A 123 -12.63 2.17 0.73
CA ASP A 123 -12.20 1.18 1.71
C ASP A 123 -11.66 1.84 2.99
N LYS A 124 -11.21 1.07 3.99
CA LYS A 124 -10.73 1.63 5.25
C LYS A 124 -9.29 2.09 5.15
N TYR A 125 -8.41 1.24 4.59
CA TYR A 125 -7.01 1.54 4.36
C TYR A 125 -6.59 1.13 2.96
N SER A 126 -5.58 1.82 2.46
CA SER A 126 -4.87 1.47 1.24
C SER A 126 -3.38 1.38 1.52
N PHE A 127 -2.69 0.62 0.71
CA PHE A 127 -1.23 0.61 0.68
C PHE A 127 -0.71 0.64 -0.75
N VAL A 128 0.51 1.13 -0.90
CA VAL A 128 1.32 0.99 -2.11
C VAL A 128 2.74 0.63 -1.73
N THR A 129 3.32 -0.34 -2.42
CA THR A 129 4.73 -0.73 -2.28
C THR A 129 5.40 -0.80 -3.65
N TYR A 130 6.70 -0.54 -3.68
CA TYR A 130 7.46 -0.40 -4.92
C TYR A 130 8.37 -1.60 -5.12
N LEU A 131 8.19 -2.29 -6.26
CA LEU A 131 8.93 -3.49 -6.60
C LEU A 131 10.16 -3.20 -7.47
N SER A 132 10.08 -2.14 -8.29
CA SER A 132 11.20 -1.72 -9.13
C SER A 132 11.13 -0.22 -9.38
N ILE A 133 12.24 0.46 -9.12
CA ILE A 133 12.47 1.88 -9.43
C ILE A 133 13.70 1.97 -10.29
N PRO A 134 13.54 2.14 -11.64
CA PRO A 134 14.65 2.22 -12.59
C PRO A 134 15.61 3.38 -12.29
N GLU A 135 16.87 3.22 -12.61
CA GLU A 135 17.89 4.25 -12.38
C GLU A 135 17.63 5.51 -13.21
N GLU A 136 17.14 5.33 -14.44
CA GLU A 136 16.77 6.43 -15.34
C GLU A 136 15.71 7.34 -14.70
N LEU A 137 14.75 6.76 -13.96
CA LEU A 137 13.73 7.52 -13.25
C LEU A 137 14.31 8.24 -12.04
N LYS A 138 15.24 7.63 -11.31
CA LYS A 138 15.94 8.28 -10.19
C LYS A 138 16.74 9.49 -10.66
N GLU A 139 17.46 9.35 -11.78
CA GLU A 139 18.21 10.44 -12.39
C GLU A 139 17.28 11.56 -12.88
N GLU A 140 16.17 11.23 -13.53
CA GLU A 140 15.18 12.22 -13.96
C GLU A 140 14.61 12.99 -12.77
N ASN A 141 14.24 12.31 -11.68
CA ASN A 141 13.73 12.95 -10.48
C ASN A 141 14.78 13.87 -9.82
N LYS A 142 16.01 13.37 -9.66
CA LYS A 142 17.13 14.13 -9.06
C LYS A 142 17.48 15.39 -9.85
N ASN A 143 17.39 15.32 -11.18
CA ASN A 143 17.75 16.43 -12.07
C ASN A 143 16.54 17.33 -12.40
N CYS A 144 15.38 17.07 -11.81
CA CYS A 144 14.18 17.87 -12.06
C CYS A 144 14.33 19.26 -11.47
N VAL A 145 14.35 20.28 -12.32
CA VAL A 145 14.37 21.70 -11.93
C VAL A 145 12.94 22.21 -11.97
N SER A 146 12.25 22.16 -10.84
CA SER A 146 10.86 22.59 -10.71
C SER A 146 10.56 22.96 -9.25
N THR A 147 9.58 23.83 -9.05
CA THR A 147 8.96 24.08 -7.75
C THR A 147 7.90 23.02 -7.38
N SER A 148 7.54 22.17 -8.34
CA SER A 148 6.61 21.06 -8.12
C SER A 148 7.35 19.78 -7.75
N THR A 149 6.58 18.79 -7.33
CA THR A 149 7.09 17.45 -7.05
C THR A 149 7.72 16.81 -8.28
N GLY A 150 8.83 16.14 -8.08
CA GLY A 150 9.57 15.48 -9.15
C GLY A 150 8.83 14.31 -9.80
N PRO A 151 9.26 13.94 -11.04
CA PRO A 151 8.70 12.82 -11.78
C PRO A 151 8.70 11.51 -10.99
N GLY A 152 7.68 10.70 -11.16
CA GLY A 152 7.56 9.38 -10.52
C GLY A 152 7.23 9.41 -9.03
N SER A 153 7.11 10.59 -8.42
CA SER A 153 6.79 10.73 -6.99
C SER A 153 5.32 10.41 -6.72
N ILE A 154 5.07 9.87 -5.51
CA ILE A 154 3.73 9.77 -4.96
C ILE A 154 3.40 11.04 -4.18
N MET A 155 2.19 11.54 -4.37
CA MET A 155 1.65 12.71 -3.70
C MET A 155 0.47 12.33 -2.82
N PHE A 156 0.43 12.90 -1.61
CA PHE A 156 -0.75 12.86 -0.74
C PHE A 156 -1.24 14.27 -0.50
N THR A 157 -2.56 14.48 -0.57
CA THR A 157 -3.17 15.78 -0.33
C THR A 157 -4.28 15.69 0.71
N TYR A 158 -4.39 16.70 1.55
CA TYR A 158 -5.39 16.73 2.63
C TYR A 158 -5.90 18.15 2.88
N GLY A 159 -7.23 18.31 2.69
CA GLY A 159 -7.94 19.56 2.98
C GLY A 159 -7.59 20.70 2.02
N ASP A 160 -8.37 21.76 2.12
CA ASP A 160 -8.20 23.05 1.45
C ASP A 160 -7.86 24.11 2.52
N GLY A 161 -6.75 23.90 3.22
CA GLY A 161 -6.35 24.80 4.30
C GLY A 161 -5.76 26.11 3.80
N PRO A 162 -5.72 27.17 4.66
CA PRO A 162 -4.94 28.37 4.37
C PRO A 162 -3.46 28.04 4.15
N LYS A 163 -2.73 28.95 3.53
CA LYS A 163 -1.32 28.72 3.12
C LYS A 163 -0.38 28.35 4.27
N GLU A 164 -0.79 28.57 5.51
CA GLU A 164 -0.04 28.25 6.72
C GLU A 164 -0.06 26.76 7.05
N TYR A 165 -0.96 25.97 6.42
CA TYR A 165 -1.03 24.53 6.66
C TYR A 165 -0.37 23.74 5.54
N ILE A 166 0.29 22.65 5.92
CA ILE A 166 0.82 21.69 4.96
C ILE A 166 -0.35 20.86 4.42
N THR A 167 -0.77 21.16 3.18
CA THR A 167 -1.90 20.48 2.53
C THR A 167 -1.49 19.36 1.60
N TYR A 168 -0.19 19.20 1.35
CA TYR A 168 0.34 18.12 0.53
C TYR A 168 1.69 17.64 1.04
N GLN A 169 1.99 16.38 0.76
CA GLN A 169 3.29 15.77 0.95
C GLN A 169 3.63 14.92 -0.27
N SER A 170 4.91 14.93 -0.62
CA SER A 170 5.41 14.15 -1.75
C SER A 170 6.61 13.32 -1.35
N TYR A 171 6.70 12.14 -1.94
CA TYR A 171 7.81 11.23 -1.71
C TYR A 171 8.25 10.62 -3.04
N PHE A 172 9.54 10.69 -3.32
CA PHE A 172 10.11 9.84 -4.35
C PHE A 172 10.44 8.49 -3.71
N PRO A 173 9.78 7.41 -4.13
CA PRO A 173 9.93 6.12 -3.48
C PRO A 173 11.23 5.43 -3.87
N GLU A 174 11.72 4.60 -2.97
CA GLU A 174 12.78 3.61 -3.24
C GLU A 174 12.17 2.22 -3.37
N GLU A 175 12.95 1.30 -3.93
CA GLU A 175 12.56 -0.11 -3.97
C GLU A 175 12.31 -0.66 -2.56
N ARG A 176 11.25 -1.44 -2.41
CA ARG A 176 10.71 -2.00 -1.16
C ARG A 176 10.05 -1.00 -0.21
N ASP A 177 10.02 0.29 -0.54
CA ASP A 177 9.19 1.21 0.25
C ASP A 177 7.73 0.79 0.22
N ILE A 178 7.06 0.92 1.35
CA ILE A 178 5.62 0.80 1.48
C ILE A 178 5.05 2.00 2.21
N PHE A 179 3.94 2.51 1.70
CA PHE A 179 3.10 3.51 2.35
C PHE A 179 1.75 2.88 2.67
N ILE A 180 1.31 2.99 3.93
CA ILE A 180 -0.01 2.56 4.40
C ILE A 180 -0.74 3.79 4.91
N PHE A 181 -1.96 4.02 4.43
CA PHE A 181 -2.70 5.25 4.68
C PHE A 181 -4.21 5.02 4.69
N PRO A 182 -5.00 5.95 5.29
CA PRO A 182 -6.45 5.93 5.18
C PRO A 182 -6.88 5.96 3.71
N ALA A 183 -7.74 5.06 3.30
CA ALA A 183 -8.17 4.93 1.90
C ALA A 183 -8.84 6.20 1.36
N SER A 184 -9.46 7.00 2.23
CA SER A 184 -10.07 8.30 1.90
C SER A 184 -9.05 9.41 1.63
N LEU A 185 -7.76 9.20 1.95
CA LEU A 185 -6.72 10.19 1.69
C LEU A 185 -6.47 10.31 0.19
N THR A 186 -6.69 11.50 -0.36
CA THR A 186 -6.43 11.76 -1.78
C THR A 186 -4.95 11.62 -2.09
N HIS A 187 -4.65 10.83 -3.10
CA HIS A 187 -3.29 10.58 -3.56
C HIS A 187 -3.22 10.47 -5.08
N TYR A 188 -2.05 10.68 -5.62
CA TYR A 188 -1.77 10.56 -7.05
C TYR A 188 -0.29 10.31 -7.31
N VAL A 189 0.04 9.96 -8.56
CA VAL A 189 1.41 9.68 -8.98
C VAL A 189 1.76 10.55 -10.18
N CYS A 190 2.88 11.26 -10.05
CA CYS A 190 3.39 12.10 -11.11
C CYS A 190 3.88 11.27 -12.31
N PRO A 191 3.61 11.71 -13.55
CA PRO A 191 4.20 11.09 -14.72
C PRO A 191 5.71 11.32 -14.76
N PHE A 192 6.40 10.53 -15.57
CA PHE A 192 7.82 10.70 -15.90
C PHE A 192 8.05 10.56 -17.40
N LYS A 193 9.18 11.08 -17.89
CA LYS A 193 9.53 11.11 -19.31
C LYS A 193 10.56 10.07 -19.72
N SER A 194 11.27 9.49 -18.77
CA SER A 194 12.26 8.44 -19.00
C SER A 194 11.61 7.22 -19.64
N ASN A 195 12.29 6.62 -20.62
CA ASN A 195 11.84 5.40 -21.27
C ASN A 195 12.17 4.18 -20.40
N CYS A 196 11.42 4.01 -19.33
CA CYS A 196 11.60 2.93 -18.37
C CYS A 196 10.25 2.43 -17.84
N GLU A 197 10.26 1.35 -17.06
CA GLU A 197 9.08 0.74 -16.44
C GLU A 197 9.25 0.73 -14.93
N ARG A 198 8.44 1.51 -14.20
CA ARG A 198 8.34 1.48 -12.74
C ARG A 198 7.27 0.47 -12.33
N VAL A 199 7.59 -0.41 -11.38
CA VAL A 199 6.64 -1.44 -10.92
C VAL A 199 6.24 -1.17 -9.48
N SER A 200 4.93 -1.05 -9.23
CA SER A 200 4.36 -0.91 -7.89
C SER A 200 3.18 -1.84 -7.68
N VAL A 201 2.94 -2.22 -6.42
CA VAL A 201 1.78 -3.02 -6.01
C VAL A 201 0.95 -2.22 -5.04
N SER A 202 -0.33 -2.14 -5.29
CA SER A 202 -1.30 -1.49 -4.43
C SER A 202 -2.36 -2.47 -3.95
N GLY A 203 -2.99 -2.17 -2.82
CA GLY A 203 -4.08 -2.96 -2.30
C GLY A 203 -4.96 -2.19 -1.34
N ASN A 204 -6.20 -2.68 -1.19
CA ASN A 204 -7.20 -2.12 -0.31
C ASN A 204 -7.56 -3.09 0.81
N ILE A 205 -7.72 -2.54 2.01
CA ILE A 205 -7.98 -3.28 3.24
C ILE A 205 -9.25 -2.77 3.88
N LEU A 206 -10.12 -3.69 4.26
CA LEU A 206 -11.33 -3.44 5.05
C LEU A 206 -11.13 -3.88 6.48
N THR A 207 -11.95 -3.34 7.39
CA THR A 207 -12.06 -3.75 8.79
C THR A 207 -13.52 -4.00 9.11
N ASP A 208 -13.81 -5.00 9.94
CA ASP A 208 -15.12 -5.25 10.56
C ASP A 208 -16.32 -5.06 9.62
N LEU A 209 -16.31 -5.80 8.50
CA LEU A 209 -17.47 -5.81 7.61
C LEU A 209 -18.67 -6.42 8.34
N PRO A 210 -19.82 -5.71 8.37
CA PRO A 210 -21.09 -6.37 8.68
C PRO A 210 -21.29 -7.54 7.69
N LEU A 211 -21.67 -8.71 8.20
CA LEU A 211 -21.87 -9.93 7.39
C LEU A 211 -22.76 -9.74 6.13
N HIS A 212 -23.65 -8.74 6.16
CA HIS A 212 -24.57 -8.41 5.07
C HIS A 212 -24.03 -7.38 4.06
N ALA A 213 -22.81 -6.86 4.28
CA ALA A 213 -22.20 -5.85 3.39
C ALA A 213 -21.17 -6.46 2.42
N ALA A 214 -20.87 -7.76 2.52
CA ALA A 214 -19.96 -8.41 1.58
C ALA A 214 -20.72 -8.73 0.26
N PRO A 215 -20.23 -8.27 -0.90
CA PRO A 215 -20.78 -8.72 -2.18
C PRO A 215 -20.66 -10.25 -2.30
N PRO A 216 -21.68 -10.92 -2.86
CA PRO A 216 -21.75 -12.39 -2.87
C PRO A 216 -20.66 -13.10 -3.69
N ASP A 217 -19.90 -12.39 -4.49
CA ASP A 217 -18.87 -12.89 -5.40
C ASP A 217 -17.42 -12.56 -5.00
N MET A 218 -17.23 -11.92 -3.84
CA MET A 218 -15.88 -11.61 -3.38
C MET A 218 -15.30 -12.71 -2.51
N SER A 219 -14.21 -13.35 -2.94
CA SER A 219 -13.34 -14.13 -2.06
C SER A 219 -12.62 -13.16 -1.09
N ILE A 220 -13.14 -13.02 0.10
CA ILE A 220 -12.53 -12.20 1.15
C ILE A 220 -11.64 -13.09 1.98
N SER A 221 -10.35 -12.77 2.02
CA SER A 221 -9.41 -13.42 2.93
C SER A 221 -9.41 -12.69 4.26
N VAL A 222 -9.80 -13.38 5.32
CA VAL A 222 -9.76 -12.84 6.67
C VAL A 222 -8.34 -12.89 7.20
N VAL A 223 -7.86 -11.75 7.64
CA VAL A 223 -6.56 -11.64 8.32
C VAL A 223 -6.81 -11.45 9.80
N ASP A 224 -6.61 -12.49 10.59
CA ASP A 224 -6.64 -12.34 12.04
C ASP A 224 -5.42 -11.59 12.52
N GLY A 225 -5.63 -10.54 13.32
CA GLY A 225 -4.58 -9.64 13.81
C GLY A 225 -3.49 -10.32 14.66
N TYR A 226 -3.58 -11.62 14.90
CA TYR A 226 -2.65 -12.38 15.75
C TYR A 226 -1.85 -13.46 15.01
N GLY A 227 -1.96 -13.58 13.70
CA GLY A 227 -1.17 -14.56 12.93
C GLY A 227 -1.67 -16.00 13.02
N GLU A 228 -2.92 -16.22 13.43
CA GLU A 228 -3.59 -17.50 13.30
C GLU A 228 -4.02 -17.75 11.85
N LYS A 229 -4.14 -19.03 11.48
CA LYS A 229 -4.48 -19.44 10.11
C LYS A 229 -5.79 -18.79 9.65
N PRO A 230 -5.89 -18.35 8.37
CA PRO A 230 -7.11 -17.73 7.85
C PRO A 230 -8.29 -18.70 7.97
N SER A 231 -9.35 -18.25 8.64
CA SER A 231 -10.61 -18.99 8.67
C SER A 231 -11.41 -18.64 7.41
N LYS A 232 -11.80 -19.65 6.64
CA LYS A 232 -12.75 -19.43 5.53
C LYS A 232 -14.11 -19.05 6.12
N ILE A 233 -14.61 -17.86 5.79
CA ILE A 233 -16.00 -17.54 6.06
C ILE A 233 -16.81 -18.36 5.06
N LYS A 234 -17.54 -19.36 5.56
CA LYS A 234 -18.59 -20.01 4.77
C LYS A 234 -19.73 -19.02 4.65
N THR A 235 -20.01 -18.61 3.44
CA THR A 235 -21.25 -17.91 3.06
C THR A 235 -22.47 -18.82 3.24
#